data_139ac1359f49eec9d0cd7eef3622c8d5
#
_entry.id   139ac1359f49eec9d0cd7eef3622c8d5
#
_cell.length_a   1.000
_cell.length_b   1.000
_cell.length_c   1.000
_cell.angle_alpha   90.00
_cell.angle_beta   90.00
_cell.angle_gamma   90.00
#
_symmetry.space_group_name_H-M   'P 1'
#
loop_
_entity.id
_entity.type
_entity.pdbx_description
1 polymer ?
#
loop_
_entity_poly.entity_id
_entity_poly.type
_entity_poly.pdbx_seq_one_letter_code
_entity_poly.pdbx_strand_id
1 'polypeptide(L)'
;MDIRESFEQYLADFGKVLGTELVFEEDHCNFTVDGAVEIELDYYDDSDTVVAWATVGEMPEDDLAGDRALVLLALNELGSPAGGYTLSMDADTRRVIAHDNRLAEAFDSADRLAVWIDTLVELVNAIREDFAERFPCMDIDDEAEEDEP
;
A
#
# COMPACT_ATOMS: atom_id res chain seq x y z
N MET A 1 23.96 13.82 8.55
CA MET A 1 23.18 12.60 8.34
C MET A 1 23.16 12.29 6.89
N ASP A 2 23.29 11.01 6.55
CA ASP A 2 23.16 10.64 5.16
C ASP A 2 21.68 10.48 4.81
N ILE A 3 21.40 10.17 3.55
CA ILE A 3 20.02 10.12 3.08
C ILE A 3 19.21 9.08 3.82
N ARG A 4 19.79 7.91 4.03
CA ARG A 4 19.07 6.83 4.71
C ARG A 4 18.81 7.18 6.17
N GLU A 5 19.78 7.76 6.84
CA GLU A 5 19.60 8.12 8.24
C GLU A 5 18.52 9.16 8.40
N SER A 6 18.46 10.12 7.47
CA SER A 6 17.41 11.14 7.54
C SER A 6 16.03 10.49 7.34
N PHE A 7 15.93 9.57 6.38
CA PHE A 7 14.64 8.89 6.13
C PHE A 7 14.26 8.06 7.35
N GLU A 8 15.22 7.36 7.95
CA GLU A 8 14.93 6.54 9.13
C GLU A 8 14.46 7.40 10.30
N GLN A 9 14.97 8.62 10.40
CA GLN A 9 14.51 9.52 11.44
C GLN A 9 13.06 9.95 11.19
N TYR A 10 12.71 10.26 9.94
CA TYR A 10 11.32 10.62 9.62
C TYR A 10 10.39 9.42 9.87
N LEU A 11 10.86 8.22 9.58
CA LEU A 11 10.10 7.02 9.82
C LEU A 11 9.87 6.81 11.32
N ALA A 12 10.89 7.02 12.14
CA ALA A 12 10.76 6.88 13.58
C ALA A 12 9.78 7.93 14.13
N ASP A 13 9.85 9.16 13.62
CA ASP A 13 8.95 10.21 14.07
C ASP A 13 7.51 9.92 13.66
N PHE A 14 7.31 9.37 12.46
CA PHE A 14 5.98 8.98 12.02
C PHE A 14 5.46 7.84 12.90
N GLY A 15 6.32 6.91 13.29
CA GLY A 15 5.94 5.82 14.19
C GLY A 15 5.44 6.33 15.52
N LYS A 16 6.02 7.43 16.04
CA LYS A 16 5.56 7.98 17.30
C LYS A 16 4.13 8.47 17.17
N VAL A 17 3.76 9.02 16.03
CA VAL A 17 2.39 9.48 15.82
C VAL A 17 1.45 8.27 15.79
N LEU A 18 1.88 7.16 15.22
CA LEU A 18 1.06 5.95 15.19
C LEU A 18 1.07 5.18 16.50
N GLY A 19 1.98 5.50 17.40
CA GLY A 19 2.10 4.80 18.66
C GLY A 19 2.90 3.52 18.58
N THR A 20 3.78 3.39 17.61
CA THR A 20 4.58 2.19 17.45
C THR A 20 5.98 2.55 17.00
N GLU A 21 6.93 1.67 17.20
CA GLU A 21 8.29 1.93 16.80
C GLU A 21 8.50 1.41 15.38
N LEU A 22 8.91 2.27 14.45
CA LEU A 22 9.11 1.87 13.07
C LEU A 22 10.59 1.96 12.73
N VAL A 23 11.17 0.80 12.44
CA VAL A 23 12.57 0.72 12.04
C VAL A 23 12.69 -0.29 10.91
N PHE A 24 13.70 -0.14 10.06
CA PHE A 24 13.96 -1.13 9.04
C PHE A 24 14.72 -2.32 9.65
N GLU A 25 14.28 -3.51 9.32
CA GLU A 25 14.99 -4.71 9.67
C GLU A 25 15.32 -5.38 8.36
N GLU A 26 16.58 -5.46 8.02
CA GLU A 26 17.01 -6.02 6.76
C GLU A 26 16.31 -5.27 5.62
N ASP A 27 16.32 -3.97 5.69
CA ASP A 27 15.79 -3.08 4.65
C ASP A 27 14.27 -3.16 4.49
N HIS A 28 13.57 -3.74 5.42
CA HIS A 28 12.12 -3.88 5.35
C HIS A 28 11.46 -3.43 6.65
N CYS A 29 10.29 -2.80 6.54
CA CYS A 29 9.50 -2.40 7.70
C CYS A 29 8.04 -2.61 7.35
N ASN A 30 7.27 -3.19 8.26
CA ASN A 30 5.84 -3.27 8.02
C ASN A 30 5.07 -2.82 9.25
N PHE A 31 3.88 -2.32 9.04
CA PHE A 31 3.02 -1.86 10.12
C PHE A 31 1.59 -1.78 9.62
N THR A 32 0.65 -1.77 10.56
CA THR A 32 -0.77 -1.73 10.22
C THR A 32 -1.34 -0.38 10.63
N VAL A 33 -2.14 0.22 9.76
CA VAL A 33 -2.77 1.50 10.04
C VAL A 33 -4.25 1.24 10.31
N ASP A 34 -4.75 1.78 11.42
CA ASP A 34 -6.17 1.64 11.83
C ASP A 34 -6.60 0.18 11.93
N GLY A 35 -5.66 -0.71 12.12
CA GLY A 35 -5.96 -2.12 12.27
C GLY A 35 -6.47 -2.79 11.00
N ALA A 36 -6.42 -2.11 9.87
CA ALA A 36 -7.04 -2.60 8.66
C ALA A 36 -6.14 -2.67 7.44
N VAL A 37 -5.18 -1.78 7.32
CA VAL A 37 -4.33 -1.75 6.13
C VAL A 37 -2.90 -2.01 6.56
N GLU A 38 -2.32 -3.08 6.05
CA GLU A 38 -0.94 -3.41 6.36
C GLU A 38 -0.05 -2.77 5.31
N ILE A 39 0.88 -1.95 5.75
CA ILE A 39 1.78 -1.22 4.88
C ILE A 39 3.15 -1.88 4.91
N GLU A 40 3.73 -2.05 3.73
CA GLU A 40 5.08 -2.60 3.61
C GLU A 40 5.99 -1.53 3.03
N LEU A 41 7.15 -1.33 3.66
CA LEU A 41 8.15 -0.39 3.16
C LEU A 41 9.44 -1.15 2.92
N ASP A 42 10.01 -0.99 1.74
CA ASP A 42 11.30 -1.59 1.42
C ASP A 42 12.28 -0.51 1.02
N TYR A 43 13.50 -0.58 1.52
CA TYR A 43 14.54 0.39 1.22
C TYR A 43 15.60 -0.27 0.34
N TYR A 44 15.92 0.40 -0.76
CA TYR A 44 16.94 -0.09 -1.68
C TYR A 44 18.18 0.80 -1.57
N ASP A 45 19.22 0.31 -0.89
CA ASP A 45 20.41 1.09 -0.62
C ASP A 45 21.14 1.54 -1.88
N ASP A 46 21.14 0.72 -2.92
CA ASP A 46 21.87 1.04 -4.12
C ASP A 46 21.38 2.34 -4.75
N SER A 47 20.12 2.64 -4.66
CA SER A 47 19.54 3.81 -5.30
C SER A 47 18.92 4.78 -4.31
N ASP A 48 19.00 4.49 -3.01
CA ASP A 48 18.31 5.27 -1.98
C ASP A 48 16.84 5.49 -2.37
N THR A 49 16.18 4.39 -2.75
CA THR A 49 14.78 4.41 -3.13
C THR A 49 13.96 3.68 -2.09
N VAL A 50 12.78 4.19 -1.80
CA VAL A 50 11.85 3.54 -0.88
C VAL A 50 10.63 3.14 -1.67
N VAL A 51 10.16 1.91 -1.46
CA VAL A 51 8.93 1.42 -2.06
C VAL A 51 7.90 1.24 -0.95
N ALA A 52 6.71 1.81 -1.11
CA ALA A 52 5.60 1.56 -0.21
C ALA A 52 4.59 0.73 -0.97
N TRP A 53 4.07 -0.31 -0.34
CA TRP A 53 3.05 -1.12 -0.99
C TRP A 53 2.11 -1.75 0.04
N ALA A 54 0.94 -2.11 -0.43
CA ALA A 54 -0.06 -2.75 0.42
C ALA A 54 -0.90 -3.67 -0.45
N THR A 55 -1.36 -4.77 0.12
CA THR A 55 -2.28 -5.66 -0.55
C THR A 55 -3.69 -5.12 -0.38
N VAL A 56 -4.36 -4.89 -1.50
CA VAL A 56 -5.76 -4.46 -1.45
C VAL A 56 -6.64 -5.67 -1.15
N GLY A 57 -6.38 -6.80 -1.78
CA GLY A 57 -7.12 -8.02 -1.56
C GLY A 57 -6.82 -9.02 -2.67
N GLU A 58 -7.61 -10.08 -2.74
CA GLU A 58 -7.40 -11.13 -3.71
C GLU A 58 -8.53 -11.09 -4.73
N MET A 59 -8.21 -11.14 -6.00
CA MET A 59 -9.22 -11.06 -7.07
C MET A 59 -9.89 -12.41 -7.25
N PRO A 60 -11.20 -12.51 -7.09
CA PRO A 60 -11.89 -13.77 -7.33
C PRO A 60 -11.85 -14.16 -8.81
N GLU A 61 -11.88 -15.46 -9.07
CA GLU A 61 -11.91 -15.96 -10.43
C GLU A 61 -13.34 -16.22 -10.80
N ASP A 62 -14.07 -15.23 -11.22
CA ASP A 62 -15.48 -15.38 -11.58
C ASP A 62 -15.75 -14.55 -12.83
N ASP A 63 -17.02 -14.47 -13.22
CA ASP A 63 -17.40 -13.79 -14.43
C ASP A 63 -17.16 -12.30 -14.40
N LEU A 64 -16.97 -11.71 -13.23
CA LEU A 64 -16.79 -10.27 -13.10
C LEU A 64 -15.31 -9.87 -12.97
N ALA A 65 -14.39 -10.83 -13.09
CA ALA A 65 -12.97 -10.51 -12.94
C ALA A 65 -12.51 -9.48 -13.97
N GLY A 66 -13.00 -9.57 -15.21
CA GLY A 66 -12.64 -8.59 -16.23
C GLY A 66 -13.16 -7.20 -15.90
N ASP A 67 -14.37 -7.10 -15.37
CA ASP A 67 -14.93 -5.81 -15.00
C ASP A 67 -14.16 -5.18 -13.86
N ARG A 68 -13.75 -5.97 -12.88
CA ARG A 68 -12.93 -5.46 -11.78
C ARG A 68 -11.58 -4.99 -12.29
N ALA A 69 -10.99 -5.74 -13.23
CA ALA A 69 -9.70 -5.37 -13.78
C ALA A 69 -9.79 -4.03 -14.52
N LEU A 70 -10.89 -3.78 -15.21
CA LEU A 70 -11.06 -2.50 -15.90
C LEU A 70 -11.13 -1.33 -14.92
N VAL A 71 -11.77 -1.52 -13.78
CA VAL A 71 -11.83 -0.47 -12.76
C VAL A 71 -10.43 -0.17 -12.25
N LEU A 72 -9.64 -1.22 -12.00
CA LEU A 72 -8.28 -1.02 -11.49
C LEU A 72 -7.41 -0.33 -12.53
N LEU A 73 -7.53 -0.70 -13.81
CA LEU A 73 -6.75 -0.06 -14.83
C LEU A 73 -7.12 1.41 -14.99
N ALA A 74 -8.37 1.76 -14.80
CA ALA A 74 -8.79 3.15 -14.88
C ALA A 74 -8.15 3.98 -13.77
N LEU A 75 -7.88 3.37 -12.62
CA LEU A 75 -7.23 4.09 -11.53
C LEU A 75 -5.76 4.35 -11.82
N ASN A 76 -5.17 3.64 -12.79
CA ASN A 76 -3.79 3.86 -13.15
C ASN A 76 -3.61 4.92 -14.24
N GLU A 77 -4.68 5.61 -14.59
CA GLU A 77 -4.60 6.62 -15.61
C GLU A 77 -3.64 7.74 -15.23
N LEU A 78 -2.97 8.34 -16.18
CA LEU A 78 -2.04 9.42 -15.90
C LEU A 78 -2.75 10.57 -15.25
N GLY A 79 -2.16 11.15 -14.29
CA GLY A 79 -2.74 12.22 -13.52
C GLY A 79 -3.70 11.76 -12.43
N SER A 80 -3.55 10.82 -11.94
CA SER A 80 -4.19 9.68 -11.52
C SER A 80 -5.09 9.78 -10.36
N PRO A 81 -6.27 9.21 -10.40
CA PRO A 81 -7.13 9.10 -9.22
C PRO A 81 -6.51 8.25 -8.11
N ALA A 82 -5.47 7.50 -8.40
CA ALA A 82 -4.81 6.69 -7.37
C ALA A 82 -3.76 7.46 -6.58
N GLY A 83 -3.69 8.79 -6.76
CA GLY A 83 -2.80 9.61 -5.93
C GLY A 83 -1.32 9.35 -6.12
N GLY A 84 -0.94 8.87 -7.30
CA GLY A 84 0.44 8.55 -7.59
C GLY A 84 0.78 7.09 -7.41
N TYR A 85 -0.08 6.32 -6.77
CA TYR A 85 0.15 4.88 -6.61
C TYR A 85 -0.27 4.14 -7.88
N THR A 86 0.35 2.99 -8.11
CA THR A 86 0.03 2.13 -9.23
C THR A 86 -0.62 0.87 -8.71
N LEU A 87 -1.61 0.37 -9.42
CA LEU A 87 -2.26 -0.88 -9.05
C LEU A 87 -1.80 -1.98 -9.97
N SER A 88 -1.50 -3.13 -9.41
CA SER A 88 -1.09 -4.29 -10.18
C SER A 88 -1.65 -5.55 -9.54
N MET A 89 -1.57 -6.67 -10.23
CA MET A 89 -2.02 -7.94 -9.69
C MET A 89 -0.94 -8.98 -9.91
N ASP A 90 -0.65 -9.75 -8.88
CA ASP A 90 0.27 -10.87 -8.99
C ASP A 90 -0.51 -11.99 -9.67
N ALA A 91 0.00 -12.46 -10.80
CA ALA A 91 -0.72 -13.46 -11.59
C ALA A 91 -0.86 -14.80 -10.86
N ASP A 92 0.11 -15.14 -10.02
CA ASP A 92 0.07 -16.42 -9.35
C ASP A 92 -0.87 -16.43 -8.16
N THR A 93 -0.86 -15.40 -7.36
CA THR A 93 -1.67 -15.35 -6.15
C THR A 93 -2.97 -14.62 -6.36
N ARG A 94 -3.08 -13.86 -7.45
CA ARG A 94 -4.22 -13.00 -7.77
C ARG A 94 -4.40 -11.87 -6.76
N ARG A 95 -3.35 -11.54 -6.03
CA ARG A 95 -3.42 -10.42 -5.09
C ARG A 95 -3.32 -9.12 -5.85
N VAL A 96 -4.19 -8.18 -5.51
CA VAL A 96 -4.14 -6.81 -6.02
C VAL A 96 -3.30 -5.99 -5.09
N ILE A 97 -2.30 -5.31 -5.63
CA ILE A 97 -1.32 -4.57 -4.84
C ILE A 97 -1.30 -3.13 -5.31
N ALA A 98 -1.30 -2.19 -4.36
CA ALA A 98 -1.08 -0.78 -4.65
C ALA A 98 0.35 -0.46 -4.23
N HIS A 99 1.11 0.22 -5.08
CA HIS A 99 2.52 0.50 -4.77
C HIS A 99 3.01 1.79 -5.41
N ASP A 100 4.03 2.36 -4.83
CA ASP A 100 4.71 3.53 -5.37
C ASP A 100 6.15 3.51 -4.88
N ASN A 101 7.06 4.08 -5.65
CA ASN A 101 8.44 4.19 -5.21
C ASN A 101 8.88 5.63 -5.32
N ARG A 102 9.71 6.07 -4.40
CA ARG A 102 10.22 7.42 -4.38
C ARG A 102 11.65 7.42 -3.90
N LEU A 103 12.41 8.42 -4.34
CA LEU A 103 13.74 8.59 -3.81
C LEU A 103 13.63 9.02 -2.35
N ALA A 104 14.42 8.43 -1.48
CA ALA A 104 14.36 8.78 -0.06
C ALA A 104 14.64 10.26 0.16
N GLU A 105 15.50 10.85 -0.68
CA GLU A 105 15.82 12.26 -0.51
C GLU A 105 14.65 13.18 -0.88
N ALA A 106 13.59 12.67 -1.49
CA ALA A 106 12.42 13.49 -1.76
C ALA A 106 11.65 13.82 -0.49
N PHE A 107 11.91 13.10 0.61
CA PHE A 107 11.23 13.37 1.85
C PHE A 107 12.07 14.30 2.70
N ASP A 108 11.48 15.37 3.17
CA ASP A 108 12.18 16.35 3.99
C ASP A 108 11.58 16.45 5.38
N SER A 109 10.57 15.64 5.68
CA SER A 109 9.94 15.68 6.99
C SER A 109 9.11 14.44 7.23
N ALA A 110 8.81 14.17 8.48
CA ALA A 110 7.89 13.09 8.83
C ALA A 110 6.49 13.36 8.29
N ASP A 111 6.11 14.63 8.17
CA ASP A 111 4.80 14.98 7.64
C ASP A 111 4.65 14.58 6.18
N ARG A 112 5.70 14.72 5.38
CA ARG A 112 5.63 14.31 3.99
C ARG A 112 5.52 12.80 3.88
N LEU A 113 6.23 12.07 4.73
CA LEU A 113 6.13 10.63 4.79
C LEU A 113 4.70 10.24 5.18
N ALA A 114 4.13 10.91 6.18
CA ALA A 114 2.79 10.62 6.64
C ALA A 114 1.76 10.81 5.52
N VAL A 115 1.88 11.86 4.73
CA VAL A 115 0.96 12.12 3.62
C VAL A 115 1.06 11.00 2.59
N TRP A 116 2.28 10.55 2.28
CA TRP A 116 2.49 9.49 1.31
C TRP A 116 1.81 8.19 1.77
N ILE A 117 2.00 7.84 3.04
CA ILE A 117 1.42 6.62 3.60
C ILE A 117 -0.11 6.75 3.73
N ASP A 118 -0.59 7.91 4.18
CA ASP A 118 -2.03 8.12 4.33
C ASP A 118 -2.73 8.02 2.98
N THR A 119 -2.11 8.48 1.91
CA THR A 119 -2.67 8.38 0.58
C THR A 119 -2.83 6.91 0.18
N LEU A 120 -1.85 6.07 0.52
CA LEU A 120 -1.94 4.64 0.25
C LEU A 120 -3.08 4.00 1.04
N VAL A 121 -3.19 4.34 2.32
CA VAL A 121 -4.25 3.80 3.16
C VAL A 121 -5.62 4.20 2.62
N GLU A 122 -5.78 5.45 2.22
CA GLU A 122 -7.05 5.94 1.68
C GLU A 122 -7.39 5.24 0.37
N LEU A 123 -6.40 5.01 -0.47
CA LEU A 123 -6.62 4.33 -1.73
C LEU A 123 -7.09 2.89 -1.50
N VAL A 124 -6.42 2.17 -0.63
CA VAL A 124 -6.77 0.79 -0.33
C VAL A 124 -8.21 0.72 0.20
N ASN A 125 -8.54 1.58 1.15
CA ASN A 125 -9.87 1.58 1.75
C ASN A 125 -10.94 1.96 0.71
N ALA A 126 -10.63 2.92 -0.17
CA ALA A 126 -11.59 3.35 -1.18
C ALA A 126 -11.87 2.23 -2.18
N ILE A 127 -10.85 1.47 -2.58
CA ILE A 127 -11.04 0.37 -3.50
C ILE A 127 -11.86 -0.73 -2.83
N ARG A 128 -11.54 -1.07 -1.59
CA ARG A 128 -12.28 -2.10 -0.87
C ARG A 128 -13.75 -1.75 -0.75
N GLU A 129 -14.03 -0.47 -0.43
CA GLU A 129 -15.39 -0.04 -0.29
C GLU A 129 -16.11 -0.03 -1.63
N ASP A 130 -15.49 0.48 -2.67
CA ASP A 130 -16.09 0.56 -3.99
C ASP A 130 -16.36 -0.84 -4.54
N PHE A 131 -15.42 -1.77 -4.33
CA PHE A 131 -15.61 -3.13 -4.81
C PHE A 131 -16.69 -3.85 -4.03
N ALA A 132 -16.82 -3.59 -2.74
CA ALA A 132 -17.88 -4.18 -1.96
C ALA A 132 -19.24 -3.73 -2.46
N GLU A 133 -19.37 -2.50 -2.92
CA GLU A 133 -20.60 -2.00 -3.46
C GLU A 133 -20.87 -2.48 -4.87
N ARG A 134 -19.88 -2.41 -5.75
CA ARG A 134 -20.07 -2.78 -7.14
C ARG A 134 -20.08 -4.25 -7.37
N PHE A 135 -19.33 -4.98 -6.59
CA PHE A 135 -19.14 -6.40 -6.76
C PHE A 135 -19.37 -7.10 -5.43
N PRO A 136 -20.60 -7.13 -4.97
CA PRO A 136 -20.87 -7.63 -3.62
C PRO A 136 -20.41 -9.07 -3.39
N CYS A 137 -20.16 -9.83 -4.44
CA CYS A 137 -19.66 -11.18 -4.23
C CYS A 137 -18.14 -11.22 -4.01
N MET A 138 -17.45 -10.09 -4.10
CA MET A 138 -16.04 -10.06 -3.89
C MET A 138 -15.76 -9.78 -2.44
N ASP A 139 -15.03 -10.66 -1.79
CA ASP A 139 -14.76 -10.49 -0.38
C ASP A 139 -13.27 -10.31 -0.24
N ILE A 140 -12.83 -9.10 -0.46
CA ILE A 140 -11.43 -8.79 -0.53
C ILE A 140 -10.72 -8.90 0.77
N ASP A 141 -11.45 -8.78 1.88
CA ASP A 141 -10.85 -8.84 3.17
C ASP A 141 -11.02 -10.13 3.84
N ASP A 142 -11.42 -11.15 3.12
CA ASP A 142 -11.94 -12.28 3.72
C ASP A 142 -10.98 -13.36 3.98
N GLU A 143 -9.71 -13.06 4.05
CA GLU A 143 -8.87 -14.11 4.29
C GLU A 143 -9.13 -14.73 5.58
N ALA A 144 -9.74 -14.06 6.42
CA ALA A 144 -9.94 -14.58 7.72
C ALA A 144 -10.88 -15.71 7.72
N GLU A 145 -11.84 -15.68 6.90
CA GLU A 145 -12.73 -16.67 6.99
C GLU A 145 -12.35 -17.87 6.40
N GLU A 146 -11.45 -17.85 5.58
CA GLU A 146 -11.14 -19.00 5.02
C GLU A 146 -10.54 -19.85 5.95
N ASP A 147 -10.18 -19.36 6.96
CA ASP A 147 -9.60 -20.11 7.91
C ASP A 147 -10.50 -20.97 8.58
N GLU A 148 -11.70 -20.71 8.51
CA GLU A 148 -12.50 -21.43 9.25
C GLU A 148 -12.69 -22.64 8.80
N PRO A 149 -12.54 -23.51 9.24
CA PRO A 149 -12.60 -24.83 8.90
C PRO A 149 -13.87 -25.43 8.91
#